data_90c29ae43daf8ae1462243b49658a10a
#
_entry.id   90c29ae43daf8ae1462243b49658a10a
#
_cell.length_a   1.000
_cell.length_b   1.000
_cell.length_c   1.000
_cell.angle_alpha   90.00
_cell.angle_beta   90.00
_cell.angle_gamma   90.00
#
_symmetry.space_group_name_H-M   'P 1'
#
loop_
_entity.id
_entity.type
_entity.pdbx_description
1 polymer ?
#
loop_
_entity_poly.entity_id
_entity_poly.type
_entity_poly.pdbx_seq_one_letter_code
_entity_poly.pdbx_strand_id
1 'polypeptide(L)'
;NVILKHCFKNYEELSNIYLSFEKQLNSFKKKTFLIAVSGGPDSLALTALAKAYSYENKCKIYYVLVDHNLRKNSSKEAQSVKKLLKKHQIKLIVLKNKKSISQNIQSQARSIRYNLLTIFCKKKRIKTILTAHNLEDQVETFFIRLSRGSGLQGLSSMKQMNKISTKISLARPLLDFKKIQLIKISKVIFGKYYKDPTNQDTKYLRTRIRNLKESLENSGINYDQIIKSIKNLASSRDTIELYFNKIYKQIVKKKKTKISINFNNFNSLNNEMKMRVLKQSIKDLTNTYYSPRSKKILNLAEQIDCRKEVNRTLGGCAIYKEKNYIILKKEKEN
;
A
#
# COMPACT_ATOMS: atom_id res chain seq x y z
N ASN A 1 -24.10 -14.28 16.45
CA ASN A 1 -22.66 -14.28 16.36
C ASN A 1 -22.03 -15.66 16.21
N VAL A 2 -22.73 -16.68 16.56
CA VAL A 2 -22.59 -18.07 16.10
C VAL A 2 -22.68 -18.13 14.56
N ILE A 3 -23.48 -17.27 13.91
CA ILE A 3 -23.76 -17.26 12.49
C ILE A 3 -22.50 -17.07 11.63
N LEU A 4 -21.62 -16.12 11.94
CA LEU A 4 -20.39 -15.90 11.16
C LEU A 4 -19.43 -17.09 11.26
N LYS A 5 -19.28 -17.66 12.45
CA LYS A 5 -18.46 -18.84 12.70
C LYS A 5 -19.05 -20.08 12.02
N HIS A 6 -20.37 -20.22 12.07
CA HIS A 6 -21.12 -21.30 11.45
C HIS A 6 -21.07 -21.23 9.93
N CYS A 7 -21.20 -20.03 9.32
CA CYS A 7 -21.06 -19.85 7.88
C CYS A 7 -19.66 -20.23 7.35
N PHE A 8 -18.58 -19.88 8.06
CA PHE A 8 -17.23 -20.27 7.64
C PHE A 8 -16.94 -21.76 7.84
N LYS A 9 -17.61 -22.44 8.79
CA LYS A 9 -17.44 -23.88 9.01
C LYS A 9 -18.27 -24.77 8.07
N ASN A 10 -19.44 -24.28 7.63
CA ASN A 10 -20.36 -25.07 6.80
C ASN A 10 -20.03 -25.06 5.31
N TYR A 11 -19.10 -24.23 4.86
CA TYR A 11 -18.64 -24.18 3.47
C TYR A 11 -17.14 -24.44 3.46
N GLU A 12 -16.70 -25.60 3.02
CA GLU A 12 -15.29 -26.01 2.98
C GLU A 12 -14.39 -24.95 2.32
N GLU A 13 -14.82 -24.42 1.17
CA GLU A 13 -14.09 -23.39 0.46
C GLU A 13 -13.92 -22.11 1.33
N LEU A 14 -14.95 -21.69 2.05
CA LEU A 14 -14.89 -20.50 2.92
C LEU A 14 -14.04 -20.76 4.17
N SER A 15 -14.03 -22.01 4.67
CA SER A 15 -13.16 -22.44 5.76
C SER A 15 -11.69 -22.32 5.37
N ASN A 16 -11.31 -22.82 4.19
CA ASN A 16 -9.95 -22.75 3.68
C ASN A 16 -9.48 -21.28 3.48
N ILE A 17 -10.36 -20.42 2.99
CA ILE A 17 -10.09 -18.97 2.87
C ILE A 17 -9.87 -18.38 4.26
N TYR A 18 -10.72 -18.70 5.23
CA TYR A 18 -10.58 -18.19 6.59
C TYR A 18 -9.28 -18.64 7.26
N LEU A 19 -8.93 -19.90 7.17
CA LEU A 19 -7.67 -20.44 7.73
C LEU A 19 -6.44 -19.78 7.13
N SER A 20 -6.44 -19.55 5.81
CA SER A 20 -5.36 -18.83 5.13
C SER A 20 -5.28 -17.37 5.61
N PHE A 21 -6.42 -16.69 5.75
CA PHE A 21 -6.50 -15.34 6.28
C PHE A 21 -6.02 -15.26 7.73
N GLU A 22 -6.45 -16.20 8.58
CA GLU A 22 -6.02 -16.30 9.98
C GLU A 22 -4.51 -16.47 10.10
N LYS A 23 -3.91 -17.38 9.33
CA LYS A 23 -2.46 -17.59 9.28
C LYS A 23 -1.73 -16.29 8.94
N GLN A 24 -2.25 -15.52 7.99
CA GLN A 24 -1.65 -14.22 7.63
C GLN A 24 -1.78 -13.19 8.75
N LEU A 25 -2.92 -13.08 9.42
CA LEU A 25 -3.09 -12.15 10.54
C LEU A 25 -2.21 -12.51 11.73
N ASN A 26 -2.08 -13.79 12.04
CA ASN A 26 -1.21 -14.29 13.10
C ASN A 26 0.26 -13.93 12.85
N SER A 27 0.71 -13.97 11.58
CA SER A 27 2.07 -13.59 11.22
C SER A 27 2.40 -12.12 11.55
N PHE A 28 1.41 -11.25 11.61
CA PHE A 28 1.62 -9.84 11.97
C PHE A 28 1.87 -9.63 13.47
N LYS A 29 1.63 -10.63 14.34
CA LYS A 29 1.83 -10.59 15.80
C LYS A 29 1.21 -9.33 16.44
N LYS A 30 -0.01 -8.96 16.06
CA LYS A 30 -0.73 -7.77 16.55
C LYS A 30 -2.08 -8.15 17.14
N LYS A 31 -2.46 -7.44 18.20
CA LYS A 31 -3.76 -7.63 18.90
C LYS A 31 -4.78 -6.53 18.59
N THR A 32 -4.42 -5.54 17.79
CA THR A 32 -5.32 -4.41 17.46
C THR A 32 -5.15 -4.01 16.00
N PHE A 33 -6.26 -3.98 15.26
CA PHE A 33 -6.30 -3.63 13.84
C PHE A 33 -7.36 -2.57 13.53
N LEU A 34 -7.12 -1.81 12.48
CA LEU A 34 -8.14 -0.99 11.83
C LEU A 34 -8.44 -1.58 10.45
N ILE A 35 -9.71 -1.84 10.15
CA ILE A 35 -10.20 -2.26 8.85
C ILE A 35 -10.70 -1.02 8.10
N ALA A 36 -10.12 -0.74 6.93
CA ALA A 36 -10.61 0.30 6.03
C ALA A 36 -11.79 -0.24 5.20
N VAL A 37 -13.00 0.15 5.59
CA VAL A 37 -14.25 -0.27 4.94
C VAL A 37 -14.63 0.71 3.84
N SER A 38 -15.11 0.22 2.69
CA SER A 38 -15.66 1.05 1.60
C SER A 38 -17.10 0.67 1.23
N GLY A 39 -17.59 -0.48 1.70
CA GLY A 39 -18.91 -1.02 1.35
C GLY A 39 -18.90 -1.89 0.09
N GLY A 40 -17.82 -1.90 -0.70
CA GLY A 40 -17.65 -2.83 -1.81
C GLY A 40 -17.38 -4.27 -1.35
N PRO A 41 -17.52 -5.26 -2.26
CA PRO A 41 -17.49 -6.68 -1.90
C PRO A 41 -16.18 -7.07 -1.19
N ASP A 42 -15.04 -6.61 -1.68
CA ASP A 42 -13.73 -6.95 -1.11
C ASP A 42 -13.60 -6.43 0.33
N SER A 43 -14.02 -5.19 0.58
CA SER A 43 -13.95 -4.59 1.91
C SER A 43 -14.95 -5.20 2.89
N LEU A 44 -16.10 -5.65 2.41
CA LEU A 44 -17.08 -6.39 3.22
C LEU A 44 -16.55 -7.80 3.54
N ALA A 45 -15.96 -8.50 2.57
CA ALA A 45 -15.31 -9.78 2.81
C ALA A 45 -14.21 -9.67 3.87
N LEU A 46 -13.32 -8.65 3.77
CA LEU A 46 -12.33 -8.38 4.80
C LEU A 46 -12.97 -8.12 6.17
N THR A 47 -14.09 -7.39 6.19
CA THR A 47 -14.84 -7.07 7.42
C THR A 47 -15.38 -8.35 8.06
N ALA A 48 -15.96 -9.27 7.30
CA ALA A 48 -16.48 -10.54 7.77
C ALA A 48 -15.37 -11.45 8.34
N LEU A 49 -14.29 -11.65 7.56
CA LEU A 49 -13.13 -12.45 7.98
C LEU A 49 -12.49 -11.89 9.25
N ALA A 50 -12.29 -10.57 9.31
CA ALA A 50 -11.72 -9.92 10.48
C ALA A 50 -12.64 -10.02 11.71
N LYS A 51 -13.96 -9.97 11.52
CA LYS A 51 -14.91 -10.15 12.62
C LYS A 51 -14.87 -11.57 13.17
N ALA A 52 -14.83 -12.60 12.30
CA ALA A 52 -14.65 -14.00 12.71
C ALA A 52 -13.34 -14.17 13.49
N TYR A 53 -12.24 -13.66 12.94
CA TYR A 53 -10.93 -13.69 13.59
C TYR A 53 -10.93 -13.05 14.99
N SER A 54 -11.65 -11.94 15.17
CA SER A 54 -11.68 -11.24 16.45
C SER A 54 -12.33 -12.04 17.58
N TYR A 55 -13.23 -12.96 17.26
CA TYR A 55 -13.85 -13.84 18.25
C TYR A 55 -12.92 -14.94 18.73
N GLU A 56 -12.09 -15.49 17.82
CA GLU A 56 -11.22 -16.62 18.12
C GLU A 56 -9.90 -16.17 18.76
N ASN A 57 -9.38 -15.02 18.36
CA ASN A 57 -8.03 -14.58 18.71
C ASN A 57 -7.96 -13.44 19.72
N LYS A 58 -9.07 -13.13 20.44
CA LYS A 58 -9.16 -12.07 21.46
C LYS A 58 -8.50 -10.76 21.02
N CYS A 59 -8.71 -10.35 19.74
CA CYS A 59 -8.14 -9.14 19.20
C CYS A 59 -9.19 -8.02 19.07
N LYS A 60 -8.74 -6.77 19.16
CA LYS A 60 -9.60 -5.59 19.03
C LYS A 60 -9.57 -5.07 17.62
N ILE A 61 -10.73 -4.96 16.98
CA ILE A 61 -10.86 -4.46 15.61
C ILE A 61 -11.72 -3.21 15.57
N TYR A 62 -11.23 -2.20 14.84
CA TYR A 62 -11.93 -0.97 14.52
C TYR A 62 -12.31 -0.99 13.05
N TYR A 63 -13.59 -0.86 12.73
CA TYR A 63 -14.10 -0.77 11.37
C TYR A 63 -14.34 0.69 11.05
N VAL A 64 -13.62 1.22 10.06
CA VAL A 64 -13.60 2.66 9.74
C VAL A 64 -13.86 2.86 8.26
N LEU A 65 -14.86 3.68 7.93
CA LEU A 65 -15.15 4.16 6.59
C LEU A 65 -14.80 5.65 6.50
N VAL A 66 -14.13 6.04 5.43
CA VAL A 66 -13.87 7.45 5.13
C VAL A 66 -14.86 7.92 4.07
N ASP A 67 -15.76 8.81 4.46
CA ASP A 67 -16.64 9.52 3.55
C ASP A 67 -15.87 10.72 2.97
N HIS A 68 -15.58 10.63 1.67
CA HIS A 68 -14.82 11.67 0.96
C HIS A 68 -15.63 12.90 0.62
N ASN A 69 -16.98 12.82 0.76
CA ASN A 69 -17.91 13.89 0.40
C ASN A 69 -17.73 14.40 -1.05
N LEU A 70 -17.43 13.46 -1.98
CA LEU A 70 -17.22 13.77 -3.39
C LEU A 70 -18.50 13.82 -4.23
N ARG A 71 -19.57 13.23 -3.73
CA ARG A 71 -20.89 13.12 -4.39
C ARG A 71 -22.00 13.43 -3.39
N LYS A 72 -23.10 14.01 -3.87
CA LYS A 72 -24.29 14.31 -3.04
C LYS A 72 -24.79 13.09 -2.24
N ASN A 73 -24.60 11.87 -2.77
CA ASN A 73 -25.08 10.64 -2.16
C ASN A 73 -24.02 9.90 -1.28
N SER A 74 -22.77 10.36 -1.20
CA SER A 74 -21.71 9.65 -0.47
C SER A 74 -22.04 9.43 1.01
N SER A 75 -22.63 10.41 1.67
CA SER A 75 -23.06 10.28 3.07
C SER A 75 -24.25 9.32 3.24
N LYS A 76 -25.17 9.24 2.27
CA LYS A 76 -26.25 8.25 2.28
C LYS A 76 -25.70 6.83 2.08
N GLU A 77 -24.74 6.66 1.18
CA GLU A 77 -24.03 5.38 0.96
C GLU A 77 -23.31 4.93 2.24
N ALA A 78 -22.56 5.83 2.88
CA ALA A 78 -21.87 5.53 4.15
C ALA A 78 -22.85 5.12 5.27
N GLN A 79 -24.02 5.77 5.37
CA GLN A 79 -25.08 5.40 6.33
C GLN A 79 -25.70 4.05 5.99
N SER A 80 -25.87 3.73 4.71
CA SER A 80 -26.37 2.43 4.28
C SER A 80 -25.42 1.29 4.64
N VAL A 81 -24.11 1.48 4.44
CA VAL A 81 -23.08 0.54 4.89
C VAL A 81 -23.11 0.41 6.42
N LYS A 82 -23.24 1.52 7.15
CA LYS A 82 -23.33 1.50 8.61
C LYS A 82 -24.55 0.72 9.11
N LYS A 83 -25.72 0.90 8.47
CA LYS A 83 -26.94 0.14 8.79
C LYS A 83 -26.77 -1.35 8.50
N LEU A 84 -26.16 -1.71 7.36
CA LEU A 84 -25.86 -3.10 7.00
C LEU A 84 -24.98 -3.75 8.07
N LEU A 85 -23.85 -3.15 8.43
CA LEU A 85 -22.90 -3.70 9.39
C LEU A 85 -23.46 -3.77 10.81
N LYS A 86 -24.34 -2.84 11.18
CA LYS A 86 -25.05 -2.86 12.49
C LYS A 86 -25.89 -4.14 12.64
N LYS A 87 -26.56 -4.63 11.58
CA LYS A 87 -27.32 -5.88 11.59
C LYS A 87 -26.46 -7.09 11.95
N HIS A 88 -25.16 -7.05 11.63
CA HIS A 88 -24.19 -8.09 11.96
C HIS A 88 -23.35 -7.76 13.21
N GLN A 89 -23.83 -6.83 14.06
CA GLN A 89 -23.17 -6.41 15.30
C GLN A 89 -21.73 -5.89 15.07
N ILE A 90 -21.54 -5.20 13.96
CA ILE A 90 -20.26 -4.55 13.61
C ILE A 90 -20.46 -3.04 13.74
N LYS A 91 -19.75 -2.42 14.68
CA LYS A 91 -19.79 -0.96 14.91
C LYS A 91 -18.90 -0.26 13.90
N LEU A 92 -19.48 0.32 12.84
CA LEU A 92 -18.77 1.12 11.86
C LEU A 92 -18.61 2.57 12.32
N ILE A 93 -17.37 3.08 12.26
CA ILE A 93 -17.03 4.48 12.48
C ILE A 93 -16.90 5.16 11.13
N VAL A 94 -17.59 6.27 10.92
CA VAL A 94 -17.53 7.06 9.69
C VAL A 94 -16.73 8.33 9.97
N LEU A 95 -15.62 8.49 9.24
CA LEU A 95 -14.80 9.71 9.25
C LEU A 95 -15.17 10.54 8.02
N LYS A 96 -15.56 11.79 8.22
CA LYS A 96 -15.94 12.71 7.14
C LYS A 96 -14.76 13.57 6.72
N ASN A 97 -14.55 13.68 5.43
CA ASN A 97 -13.64 14.68 4.87
C ASN A 97 -14.32 16.05 4.87
N LYS A 98 -13.62 17.05 5.41
CA LYS A 98 -14.06 18.45 5.43
C LYS A 98 -13.42 19.33 4.33
N LYS A 99 -12.44 18.78 3.59
CA LYS A 99 -11.71 19.53 2.55
C LYS A 99 -12.35 19.30 1.19
N SER A 100 -12.47 20.35 0.39
CA SER A 100 -12.86 20.23 -1.02
C SER A 100 -11.76 19.52 -1.81
N ILE A 101 -12.16 18.75 -2.82
CA ILE A 101 -11.28 18.06 -3.75
C ILE A 101 -11.62 18.53 -5.14
N SER A 102 -10.71 19.29 -5.77
CA SER A 102 -10.96 19.93 -7.09
C SER A 102 -10.11 19.35 -8.22
N GLN A 103 -8.89 18.87 -7.93
CA GLN A 103 -7.97 18.38 -8.95
C GLN A 103 -7.42 16.99 -8.57
N ASN A 104 -7.04 16.18 -9.57
CA ASN A 104 -6.47 14.84 -9.33
C ASN A 104 -7.27 14.03 -8.30
N ILE A 105 -8.59 14.01 -8.46
CA ILE A 105 -9.59 13.53 -7.48
C ILE A 105 -9.18 12.21 -6.82
N GLN A 106 -8.78 11.19 -7.61
CA GLN A 106 -8.40 9.88 -7.06
C GLN A 106 -7.14 9.95 -6.17
N SER A 107 -6.14 10.73 -6.58
CA SER A 107 -4.89 10.86 -5.82
C SER A 107 -5.13 11.61 -4.51
N GLN A 108 -5.89 12.72 -4.57
CA GLN A 108 -6.23 13.50 -3.38
C GLN A 108 -7.14 12.72 -2.44
N ALA A 109 -8.18 12.05 -2.94
CA ALA A 109 -9.06 11.21 -2.15
C ALA A 109 -8.28 10.08 -1.44
N ARG A 110 -7.33 9.45 -2.16
CA ARG A 110 -6.44 8.45 -1.56
C ARG A 110 -5.57 9.03 -0.45
N SER A 111 -4.96 10.20 -0.67
CA SER A 111 -4.13 10.89 0.34
C SER A 111 -4.94 11.26 1.58
N ILE A 112 -6.12 11.85 1.40
CA ILE A 112 -7.03 12.21 2.48
C ILE A 112 -7.46 10.97 3.27
N ARG A 113 -7.82 9.89 2.58
CA ARG A 113 -8.19 8.61 3.22
C ARG A 113 -7.10 8.13 4.17
N TYR A 114 -5.87 8.01 3.69
CA TYR A 114 -4.79 7.52 4.53
C TYR A 114 -4.41 8.49 5.64
N ASN A 115 -4.53 9.79 5.41
CA ASN A 115 -4.32 10.79 6.46
C ASN A 115 -5.34 10.67 7.59
N LEU A 116 -6.64 10.62 7.27
CA LEU A 116 -7.71 10.46 8.27
C LEU A 116 -7.58 9.14 9.05
N LEU A 117 -7.30 8.02 8.34
CA LEU A 117 -7.07 6.73 8.98
C LEU A 117 -5.84 6.77 9.89
N THR A 118 -4.76 7.44 9.48
CA THR A 118 -3.54 7.59 10.27
C THR A 118 -3.77 8.42 11.53
N ILE A 119 -4.51 9.52 11.43
CA ILE A 119 -4.90 10.36 12.59
C ILE A 119 -5.72 9.53 13.58
N PHE A 120 -6.71 8.77 13.09
CA PHE A 120 -7.51 7.88 13.91
C PHE A 120 -6.67 6.81 14.59
N CYS A 121 -5.74 6.18 13.85
CA CYS A 121 -4.82 5.19 14.38
C CYS A 121 -3.94 5.75 15.51
N LYS A 122 -3.41 6.97 15.34
CA LYS A 122 -2.64 7.65 16.39
C LYS A 122 -3.47 7.86 17.66
N LYS A 123 -4.70 8.39 17.51
CA LYS A 123 -5.63 8.62 18.63
C LYS A 123 -5.99 7.33 19.39
N LYS A 124 -6.11 6.20 18.67
CA LYS A 124 -6.49 4.90 19.27
C LYS A 124 -5.29 3.98 19.51
N ARG A 125 -4.04 4.44 19.31
CA ARG A 125 -2.79 3.68 19.46
C ARG A 125 -2.75 2.40 18.61
N ILE A 126 -3.38 2.44 17.42
CA ILE A 126 -3.42 1.33 16.46
C ILE A 126 -2.18 1.38 15.58
N LYS A 127 -1.50 0.25 15.39
CA LYS A 127 -0.26 0.18 14.61
C LYS A 127 -0.44 -0.42 13.21
N THR A 128 -1.61 -1.01 12.91
CA THR A 128 -1.82 -1.71 11.65
C THR A 128 -3.20 -1.41 11.07
N ILE A 129 -3.20 -0.92 9.82
CA ILE A 129 -4.39 -0.73 8.99
C ILE A 129 -4.47 -1.90 8.01
N LEU A 130 -5.62 -2.55 7.91
CA LEU A 130 -5.90 -3.59 6.94
C LEU A 130 -6.74 -3.03 5.80
N THR A 131 -6.37 -3.38 4.56
CA THR A 131 -7.11 -3.03 3.34
C THR A 131 -7.35 -4.26 2.49
N ALA A 132 -8.47 -4.27 1.78
CA ALA A 132 -8.99 -5.40 1.04
C ALA A 132 -8.47 -5.48 -0.42
N HIS A 133 -7.19 -5.15 -0.64
CA HIS A 133 -6.60 -5.39 -1.96
C HIS A 133 -6.48 -6.89 -2.20
N ASN A 134 -6.84 -7.31 -3.41
CA ASN A 134 -6.93 -8.71 -3.83
C ASN A 134 -5.93 -9.04 -4.95
N LEU A 135 -6.02 -10.25 -5.48
CA LEU A 135 -5.15 -10.76 -6.54
C LEU A 135 -5.29 -9.94 -7.84
N GLU A 136 -6.52 -9.63 -8.24
CA GLU A 136 -6.76 -8.82 -9.45
C GLU A 136 -6.19 -7.41 -9.31
N ASP A 137 -6.24 -6.82 -8.10
CA ASP A 137 -5.60 -5.52 -7.83
C ASP A 137 -4.06 -5.57 -8.00
N GLN A 138 -3.43 -6.73 -7.75
CA GLN A 138 -2.00 -6.93 -8.03
C GLN A 138 -1.72 -6.86 -9.52
N VAL A 139 -2.51 -7.58 -10.33
CA VAL A 139 -2.37 -7.60 -11.79
C VAL A 139 -2.64 -6.21 -12.38
N GLU A 140 -3.74 -5.54 -11.96
CA GLU A 140 -4.04 -4.17 -12.37
C GLU A 140 -2.86 -3.23 -12.05
N THR A 141 -2.29 -3.35 -10.85
CA THR A 141 -1.15 -2.54 -10.42
C THR A 141 0.11 -2.84 -11.24
N PHE A 142 0.34 -4.09 -11.61
CA PHE A 142 1.44 -4.50 -12.47
C PHE A 142 1.34 -3.80 -13.83
N PHE A 143 0.21 -3.89 -14.52
CA PHE A 143 0.01 -3.25 -15.82
C PHE A 143 0.09 -1.71 -15.75
N ILE A 144 -0.49 -1.08 -14.72
CA ILE A 144 -0.35 0.38 -14.51
C ILE A 144 1.12 0.77 -14.38
N ARG A 145 1.94 -0.04 -13.74
CA ARG A 145 3.36 0.26 -13.55
C ARG A 145 4.19 -0.09 -14.76
N LEU A 146 3.84 -1.16 -15.47
CA LEU A 146 4.43 -1.53 -16.74
C LEU A 146 4.25 -0.41 -17.79
N SER A 147 3.04 0.13 -17.91
CA SER A 147 2.74 1.23 -18.85
C SER A 147 3.49 2.54 -18.52
N ARG A 148 4.10 2.63 -17.34
CA ARG A 148 4.92 3.77 -16.90
C ARG A 148 6.43 3.49 -16.97
N GLY A 149 6.85 2.38 -17.55
CA GLY A 149 8.26 1.98 -17.61
C GLY A 149 8.87 1.71 -16.24
N SER A 150 8.11 1.16 -15.29
CA SER A 150 8.63 0.88 -13.96
C SER A 150 9.60 -0.29 -13.98
N GLY A 151 10.74 -0.17 -13.29
CA GLY A 151 11.67 -1.26 -13.05
C GLY A 151 11.20 -2.25 -11.97
N LEU A 152 12.11 -3.11 -11.52
CA LEU A 152 11.88 -4.22 -10.59
C LEU A 152 11.04 -3.84 -9.35
N GLN A 153 11.36 -2.73 -8.69
CA GLN A 153 10.61 -2.26 -7.51
C GLN A 153 9.14 -1.94 -7.81
N GLY A 154 8.87 -1.43 -9.00
CA GLY A 154 7.52 -1.15 -9.45
C GLY A 154 6.80 -2.43 -9.84
N LEU A 155 7.35 -3.21 -10.76
CA LEU A 155 6.72 -4.39 -11.35
C LEU A 155 6.47 -5.50 -10.32
N SER A 156 7.27 -5.61 -9.26
CA SER A 156 6.98 -6.52 -8.13
C SER A 156 5.70 -6.17 -7.36
N SER A 157 4.91 -5.23 -7.85
CA SER A 157 3.57 -4.85 -7.42
C SER A 157 3.44 -4.48 -5.93
N MET A 158 2.35 -4.84 -5.24
CA MET A 158 2.13 -4.41 -3.86
C MET A 158 2.76 -5.40 -2.88
N LYS A 159 3.48 -4.88 -1.87
CA LYS A 159 3.92 -5.69 -0.72
C LYS A 159 2.71 -6.02 0.17
N GLN A 160 2.74 -7.20 0.78
CA GLN A 160 1.73 -7.62 1.76
C GLN A 160 1.66 -6.65 2.95
N MET A 161 2.81 -6.13 3.38
CA MET A 161 2.89 -5.09 4.40
C MET A 161 3.88 -3.99 3.99
N ASN A 162 3.50 -2.73 4.23
CA ASN A 162 4.42 -1.60 4.10
C ASN A 162 4.12 -0.51 5.14
N LYS A 163 5.13 0.26 5.53
CA LYS A 163 4.96 1.39 6.45
C LYS A 163 4.28 2.56 5.75
N ILE A 164 3.29 3.17 6.38
CA ILE A 164 2.69 4.45 5.98
C ILE A 164 3.34 5.60 6.75
N SER A 165 3.69 5.35 8.02
CA SER A 165 4.43 6.28 8.87
C SER A 165 5.41 5.49 9.75
N THR A 166 6.20 6.20 10.55
CA THR A 166 7.16 5.57 11.47
C THR A 166 6.54 4.52 12.40
N LYS A 167 5.29 4.69 12.79
CA LYS A 167 4.60 3.83 13.77
C LYS A 167 3.41 3.04 13.21
N ILE A 168 2.98 3.29 11.94
CA ILE A 168 1.77 2.69 11.37
C ILE A 168 2.12 1.97 10.08
N SER A 169 1.70 0.71 10.00
CA SER A 169 1.83 -0.15 8.82
C SER A 169 0.48 -0.34 8.13
N LEU A 170 0.51 -0.49 6.81
CA LEU A 170 -0.60 -0.92 5.96
C LEU A 170 -0.37 -2.37 5.60
N ALA A 171 -1.32 -3.23 5.92
CA ALA A 171 -1.30 -4.64 5.54
C ALA A 171 -2.45 -4.99 4.59
N ARG A 172 -2.20 -5.96 3.72
CA ARG A 172 -3.11 -6.42 2.68
C ARG A 172 -3.24 -7.94 2.77
N PRO A 173 -4.05 -8.43 3.71
CA PRO A 173 -4.15 -9.88 3.94
C PRO A 173 -4.89 -10.64 2.84
N LEU A 174 -5.49 -9.95 1.86
CA LEU A 174 -6.26 -10.57 0.79
C LEU A 174 -5.56 -10.58 -0.57
N LEU A 175 -4.25 -10.27 -0.64
CA LEU A 175 -3.51 -10.17 -1.90
C LEU A 175 -3.45 -11.48 -2.72
N ASP A 176 -3.56 -12.62 -2.06
CA ASP A 176 -3.53 -13.93 -2.71
C ASP A 176 -4.93 -14.49 -3.02
N PHE A 177 -6.00 -13.75 -2.66
CA PHE A 177 -7.39 -14.20 -2.87
C PHE A 177 -7.97 -13.63 -4.15
N LYS A 178 -8.66 -14.49 -4.93
CA LYS A 178 -9.38 -14.09 -6.14
C LYS A 178 -10.62 -13.28 -5.77
N LYS A 179 -10.94 -12.27 -6.57
CA LYS A 179 -12.08 -11.38 -6.34
C LYS A 179 -13.41 -12.13 -6.25
N ILE A 180 -13.58 -13.21 -7.03
CA ILE A 180 -14.79 -14.04 -6.99
C ILE A 180 -15.02 -14.65 -5.61
N GLN A 181 -13.97 -15.07 -4.92
CA GLN A 181 -14.03 -15.61 -3.57
C GLN A 181 -14.52 -14.55 -2.57
N LEU A 182 -14.02 -13.30 -2.71
CA LEU A 182 -14.42 -12.18 -1.85
C LEU A 182 -15.87 -11.76 -2.09
N ILE A 183 -16.31 -11.78 -3.35
CA ILE A 183 -17.72 -11.56 -3.70
C ILE A 183 -18.61 -12.62 -3.06
N LYS A 184 -18.21 -13.90 -3.13
CA LYS A 184 -18.94 -15.01 -2.51
C LYS A 184 -19.08 -14.81 -1.00
N ILE A 185 -17.97 -14.49 -0.29
CA ILE A 185 -18.01 -14.20 1.15
C ILE A 185 -18.97 -13.06 1.46
N SER A 186 -18.87 -11.94 0.74
CA SER A 186 -19.72 -10.78 1.02
C SER A 186 -21.20 -11.05 0.78
N LYS A 187 -21.54 -11.85 -0.26
CA LYS A 187 -22.92 -12.28 -0.54
C LYS A 187 -23.45 -13.24 0.53
N VAL A 188 -22.69 -14.26 0.89
CA VAL A 188 -23.10 -15.25 1.90
C VAL A 188 -23.32 -14.61 3.25
N ILE A 189 -22.43 -13.71 3.67
CA ILE A 189 -22.48 -13.12 5.01
C ILE A 189 -23.45 -11.94 5.10
N PHE A 190 -23.43 -11.03 4.13
CA PHE A 190 -24.18 -9.77 4.21
C PHE A 190 -25.41 -9.73 3.26
N GLY A 191 -25.58 -10.72 2.40
CA GLY A 191 -26.64 -10.78 1.39
C GLY A 191 -26.46 -9.80 0.24
N LYS A 192 -25.71 -8.71 0.42
CA LYS A 192 -25.49 -7.64 -0.56
C LYS A 192 -24.19 -6.90 -0.35
N TYR A 193 -23.79 -6.14 -1.37
CA TYR A 193 -22.69 -5.17 -1.30
C TYR A 193 -23.03 -3.95 -2.18
N TYR A 194 -22.26 -2.88 -2.01
CA TYR A 194 -22.47 -1.64 -2.77
C TYR A 194 -21.45 -1.54 -3.90
N LYS A 195 -21.92 -1.23 -5.11
CA LYS A 195 -21.05 -0.95 -6.25
C LYS A 195 -20.74 0.53 -6.30
N ASP A 196 -19.46 0.90 -6.44
CA ASP A 196 -19.09 2.28 -6.71
C ASP A 196 -19.20 2.53 -8.23
N PRO A 197 -20.05 3.48 -8.68
CA PRO A 197 -20.21 3.77 -10.11
C PRO A 197 -18.91 4.16 -10.81
N THR A 198 -17.98 4.78 -10.10
CA THR A 198 -16.67 5.17 -10.67
C THR A 198 -15.80 3.99 -11.09
N ASN A 199 -16.12 2.78 -10.66
CA ASN A 199 -15.41 1.56 -11.08
C ASN A 199 -15.68 1.17 -12.54
N GLN A 200 -16.69 1.75 -13.18
CA GLN A 200 -17.05 1.52 -14.59
C GLN A 200 -16.56 2.64 -15.51
N ASP A 201 -16.07 3.75 -14.97
CA ASP A 201 -15.63 4.91 -15.75
C ASP A 201 -14.28 4.63 -16.44
N THR A 202 -14.31 4.49 -17.76
CA THR A 202 -13.14 4.21 -18.62
C THR A 202 -12.15 5.38 -18.74
N LYS A 203 -12.49 6.57 -18.23
CA LYS A 203 -11.51 7.66 -18.06
C LYS A 203 -10.33 7.23 -17.20
N TYR A 204 -10.53 6.29 -16.28
CA TYR A 204 -9.49 5.80 -15.39
C TYR A 204 -8.72 4.62 -15.99
N LEU A 205 -7.40 4.75 -16.02
CA LEU A 205 -6.49 3.71 -16.52
C LEU A 205 -6.76 2.34 -15.89
N ARG A 206 -7.10 2.31 -14.60
CA ARG A 206 -7.38 1.08 -13.87
C ARG A 206 -8.60 0.34 -14.43
N THR A 207 -9.66 1.08 -14.77
CA THR A 207 -10.86 0.52 -15.41
C THR A 207 -10.54 -0.03 -16.79
N ARG A 208 -9.77 0.71 -17.62
CA ARG A 208 -9.34 0.23 -18.94
C ARG A 208 -8.53 -1.07 -18.85
N ILE A 209 -7.57 -1.16 -17.90
CA ILE A 209 -6.79 -2.38 -17.69
C ILE A 209 -7.68 -3.56 -17.26
N ARG A 210 -8.65 -3.31 -16.40
CA ARG A 210 -9.63 -4.34 -16.00
C ARG A 210 -10.43 -4.89 -17.19
N ASN A 211 -10.82 -4.02 -18.10
CA ASN A 211 -11.55 -4.41 -19.31
C ASN A 211 -10.68 -5.20 -20.31
N LEU A 212 -9.36 -5.12 -20.21
CA LEU A 212 -8.45 -5.93 -21.05
C LEU A 212 -8.36 -7.40 -20.61
N LYS A 213 -8.97 -7.78 -19.48
CA LYS A 213 -8.80 -9.14 -18.93
C LYS A 213 -9.12 -10.23 -19.93
N GLU A 214 -10.31 -10.15 -20.56
CA GLU A 214 -10.77 -11.13 -21.53
C GLU A 214 -9.86 -11.19 -22.77
N SER A 215 -9.46 -10.05 -23.31
CA SER A 215 -8.52 -9.99 -24.46
C SER A 215 -7.16 -10.59 -24.13
N LEU A 216 -6.64 -10.40 -22.90
CA LEU A 216 -5.39 -11.00 -22.44
C LEU A 216 -5.53 -12.53 -22.32
N GLU A 217 -6.62 -12.99 -21.70
CA GLU A 217 -6.86 -14.43 -21.54
C GLU A 217 -7.04 -15.13 -22.89
N ASN A 218 -7.73 -14.52 -23.85
CA ASN A 218 -7.88 -15.03 -25.22
C ASN A 218 -6.55 -15.06 -26.01
N SER A 219 -5.60 -14.18 -25.67
CA SER A 219 -4.24 -14.21 -26.24
C SER A 219 -3.27 -15.12 -25.49
N GLY A 220 -3.75 -15.93 -24.54
CA GLY A 220 -2.93 -16.88 -23.77
C GLY A 220 -2.24 -16.26 -22.53
N ILE A 221 -2.47 -14.98 -22.26
CA ILE A 221 -1.89 -14.29 -21.09
C ILE A 221 -2.88 -14.34 -19.93
N ASN A 222 -2.78 -15.34 -19.09
CA ASN A 222 -3.68 -15.49 -17.96
C ASN A 222 -3.14 -14.84 -16.68
N TYR A 223 -4.06 -14.47 -15.78
CA TYR A 223 -3.74 -13.78 -14.53
C TYR A 223 -2.88 -14.61 -13.59
N ASP A 224 -3.01 -15.93 -13.58
CA ASP A 224 -2.22 -16.81 -12.72
C ASP A 224 -0.73 -16.79 -13.13
N GLN A 225 -0.42 -16.70 -14.44
CA GLN A 225 0.95 -16.54 -14.97
C GLN A 225 1.53 -15.18 -14.60
N ILE A 226 0.74 -14.12 -14.74
CA ILE A 226 1.15 -12.77 -14.33
C ILE A 226 1.47 -12.73 -12.84
N ILE A 227 0.66 -13.36 -11.99
CA ILE A 227 0.91 -13.44 -10.54
C ILE A 227 2.19 -14.22 -10.23
N LYS A 228 2.48 -15.31 -10.94
CA LYS A 228 3.76 -16.02 -10.80
C LYS A 228 4.93 -15.09 -11.12
N SER A 229 4.85 -14.34 -12.22
CA SER A 229 5.87 -13.35 -12.58
C SER A 229 6.04 -12.26 -11.53
N ILE A 230 4.94 -11.72 -10.99
CA ILE A 230 4.98 -10.74 -9.89
C ILE A 230 5.67 -11.32 -8.66
N LYS A 231 5.39 -12.59 -8.29
CA LYS A 231 6.02 -13.27 -7.14
C LYS A 231 7.51 -13.46 -7.35
N ASN A 232 7.95 -13.84 -8.55
CA ASN A 232 9.36 -13.96 -8.89
C ASN A 232 10.09 -12.61 -8.82
N LEU A 233 9.48 -11.56 -9.38
CA LEU A 233 10.01 -10.20 -9.27
C LEU A 233 10.06 -9.71 -7.82
N ALA A 234 9.08 -10.09 -7.00
CA ALA A 234 9.07 -9.74 -5.58
C ALA A 234 10.19 -10.45 -4.81
N SER A 235 10.44 -11.72 -5.08
CA SER A 235 11.56 -12.48 -4.51
C SER A 235 12.91 -11.85 -4.87
N SER A 236 13.12 -11.53 -6.15
CA SER A 236 14.35 -10.84 -6.60
C SER A 236 14.52 -9.47 -5.94
N ARG A 237 13.44 -8.69 -5.85
CA ARG A 237 13.45 -7.40 -5.14
C ARG A 237 13.87 -7.56 -3.68
N ASP A 238 13.34 -8.55 -2.99
CA ASP A 238 13.60 -8.74 -1.55
C ASP A 238 15.06 -9.19 -1.32
N THR A 239 15.64 -10.00 -2.22
CA THR A 239 17.07 -10.35 -2.21
C THR A 239 17.95 -9.10 -2.39
N ILE A 240 17.63 -8.26 -3.39
CA ILE A 240 18.36 -7.01 -3.62
C ILE A 240 18.19 -6.05 -2.41
N GLU A 241 17.03 -6.04 -1.77
CA GLU A 241 16.77 -5.19 -0.59
C GLU A 241 17.62 -5.64 0.62
N LEU A 242 17.82 -6.94 0.81
CA LEU A 242 18.72 -7.46 1.83
C LEU A 242 20.17 -7.05 1.59
N TYR A 243 20.66 -7.20 0.36
CA TYR A 243 22.00 -6.77 -0.04
C TYR A 243 22.18 -5.26 0.11
N PHE A 244 21.22 -4.48 -0.38
CA PHE A 244 21.19 -3.02 -0.22
C PHE A 244 21.31 -2.61 1.25
N ASN A 245 20.60 -3.26 2.16
CA ASN A 245 20.62 -2.91 3.57
C ASN A 245 22.00 -3.14 4.22
N LYS A 246 22.76 -4.15 3.75
CA LYS A 246 24.16 -4.36 4.19
C LYS A 246 25.03 -3.20 3.72
N ILE A 247 25.02 -2.91 2.43
CA ILE A 247 25.82 -1.80 1.84
C ILE A 247 25.48 -0.48 2.50
N TYR A 248 24.19 -0.18 2.62
CA TYR A 248 23.73 1.10 3.17
C TYR A 248 24.23 1.35 4.59
N LYS A 249 24.26 0.30 5.44
CA LYS A 249 24.81 0.39 6.79
C LYS A 249 26.33 0.62 6.82
N GLN A 250 27.05 0.09 5.84
CA GLN A 250 28.51 0.21 5.76
C GLN A 250 28.95 1.62 5.30
N ILE A 251 28.28 2.16 4.27
CA ILE A 251 28.76 3.38 3.61
C ILE A 251 28.07 4.67 4.10
N VAL A 252 26.94 4.56 4.84
CA VAL A 252 26.11 5.70 5.23
C VAL A 252 26.16 5.93 6.74
N LYS A 253 26.63 7.11 7.13
CA LYS A 253 26.60 7.59 8.53
C LYS A 253 25.45 8.60 8.69
N LYS A 254 24.53 8.31 9.64
CA LYS A 254 23.35 9.13 9.90
C LYS A 254 23.54 9.96 11.18
N LYS A 255 23.32 11.27 11.07
CA LYS A 255 23.12 12.17 12.20
C LYS A 255 21.72 12.78 12.11
N LYS A 256 21.23 13.40 13.16
CA LYS A 256 19.86 13.95 13.24
C LYS A 256 19.53 14.96 12.13
N THR A 257 20.48 15.77 11.71
CA THR A 257 20.33 16.84 10.70
C THR A 257 21.16 16.64 9.44
N LYS A 258 22.02 15.59 9.40
CA LYS A 258 22.99 15.37 8.33
C LYS A 258 23.15 13.88 8.06
N ILE A 259 23.24 13.52 6.78
CA ILE A 259 23.67 12.19 6.34
C ILE A 259 24.96 12.34 5.56
N SER A 260 25.96 11.49 5.85
CA SER A 260 27.23 11.44 5.14
C SER A 260 27.40 10.06 4.51
N ILE A 261 27.74 10.01 3.23
CA ILE A 261 27.97 8.80 2.44
C ILE A 261 29.44 8.78 2.05
N ASN A 262 30.16 7.68 2.30
CA ASN A 262 31.54 7.52 1.83
C ASN A 262 31.56 7.50 0.30
N PHE A 263 32.29 8.45 -0.32
CA PHE A 263 32.28 8.63 -1.79
C PHE A 263 32.96 7.45 -2.52
N ASN A 264 34.13 6.97 -2.03
CA ASN A 264 34.84 5.90 -2.70
C ASN A 264 33.98 4.62 -2.78
N ASN A 265 33.37 4.24 -1.64
CA ASN A 265 32.49 3.10 -1.59
C ASN A 265 31.18 3.31 -2.38
N PHE A 266 30.66 4.55 -2.45
CA PHE A 266 29.52 4.89 -3.28
C PHE A 266 29.87 4.81 -4.77
N ASN A 267 31.02 5.30 -5.16
CA ASN A 267 31.47 5.33 -6.56
C ASN A 267 31.67 3.93 -7.14
N SER A 268 32.10 2.96 -6.34
CA SER A 268 32.23 1.55 -6.75
C SER A 268 30.89 0.80 -6.93
N LEU A 269 29.77 1.40 -6.55
CA LEU A 269 28.46 0.79 -6.73
C LEU A 269 27.95 0.92 -8.16
N ASN A 270 27.13 -0.03 -8.61
CA ASN A 270 26.38 0.11 -9.85
C ASN A 270 25.24 1.17 -9.70
N ASN A 271 24.72 1.63 -10.84
CA ASN A 271 23.71 2.70 -10.89
C ASN A 271 22.44 2.40 -10.06
N GLU A 272 21.98 1.15 -10.04
CA GLU A 272 20.80 0.77 -9.25
C GLU A 272 21.06 0.96 -7.73
N MET A 273 22.23 0.55 -7.25
CA MET A 273 22.60 0.73 -5.83
C MET A 273 22.87 2.20 -5.49
N LYS A 274 23.53 2.97 -6.36
CA LYS A 274 23.70 4.43 -6.21
C LYS A 274 22.35 5.12 -6.04
N MET A 275 21.40 4.82 -6.94
CA MET A 275 20.05 5.37 -6.86
C MET A 275 19.34 5.00 -5.55
N ARG A 276 19.46 3.75 -5.09
CA ARG A 276 18.84 3.30 -3.84
C ARG A 276 19.43 4.02 -2.63
N VAL A 277 20.76 4.17 -2.58
CA VAL A 277 21.45 4.87 -1.50
C VAL A 277 20.98 6.32 -1.41
N LEU A 278 20.96 7.05 -2.52
CA LEU A 278 20.50 8.44 -2.54
C LEU A 278 19.01 8.56 -2.16
N LYS A 279 18.14 7.73 -2.74
CA LYS A 279 16.70 7.71 -2.39
C LYS A 279 16.45 7.47 -0.92
N GLN A 280 17.14 6.47 -0.35
CA GLN A 280 16.96 6.12 1.05
C GLN A 280 17.51 7.21 1.96
N SER A 281 18.65 7.81 1.63
CA SER A 281 19.25 8.91 2.39
C SER A 281 18.35 10.15 2.43
N ILE A 282 17.78 10.55 1.28
CA ILE A 282 16.80 11.65 1.22
C ILE A 282 15.59 11.33 2.09
N LYS A 283 15.05 10.11 1.97
CA LYS A 283 13.87 9.68 2.74
C LYS A 283 14.13 9.66 4.25
N ASP A 284 15.30 9.17 4.67
CA ASP A 284 15.67 9.10 6.09
C ASP A 284 15.84 10.49 6.71
N LEU A 285 16.36 11.45 5.93
CA LEU A 285 16.59 12.82 6.39
C LEU A 285 15.30 13.66 6.45
N THR A 286 14.43 13.52 5.42
CA THR A 286 13.21 14.34 5.31
C THR A 286 11.98 13.70 5.95
N ASN A 287 12.03 12.40 6.28
CA ASN A 287 10.87 11.62 6.74
C ASN A 287 9.69 11.63 5.76
N THR A 288 9.94 11.90 4.47
CA THR A 288 8.90 11.93 3.44
C THR A 288 8.52 10.52 3.00
N TYR A 289 7.23 10.31 2.71
CA TYR A 289 6.75 9.03 2.18
C TYR A 289 7.15 8.82 0.71
N TYR A 290 7.17 9.90 -0.07
CA TYR A 290 7.49 9.85 -1.49
C TYR A 290 8.94 10.27 -1.74
N SER A 291 9.68 9.39 -2.43
CA SER A 291 11.02 9.72 -2.93
C SER A 291 10.94 10.56 -4.21
N PRO A 292 11.97 11.33 -4.54
CA PRO A 292 12.08 11.98 -5.85
C PRO A 292 11.99 10.98 -7.00
N ARG A 293 11.59 11.46 -8.18
CA ARG A 293 11.48 10.62 -9.39
C ARG A 293 12.84 10.02 -9.76
N SER A 294 12.83 8.76 -10.22
CA SER A 294 14.06 8.01 -10.54
C SER A 294 14.99 8.74 -11.49
N LYS A 295 14.46 9.38 -12.55
CA LYS A 295 15.26 10.18 -13.51
C LYS A 295 16.05 11.29 -12.82
N LYS A 296 15.45 12.02 -11.85
CA LYS A 296 16.14 13.08 -11.11
C LYS A 296 17.26 12.53 -10.20
N ILE A 297 17.05 11.36 -9.61
CA ILE A 297 18.06 10.70 -8.78
C ILE A 297 19.21 10.16 -9.62
N LEU A 298 18.92 9.59 -10.81
CA LEU A 298 19.94 9.10 -11.72
C LEU A 298 20.84 10.24 -12.19
N ASN A 299 20.25 11.33 -12.66
CA ASN A 299 21.01 12.53 -13.07
C ASN A 299 21.88 13.08 -11.92
N LEU A 300 21.39 13.02 -10.67
CA LEU A 300 22.18 13.42 -9.51
C LEU A 300 23.36 12.44 -9.28
N ALA A 301 23.14 11.15 -9.40
CA ALA A 301 24.20 10.14 -9.26
C ALA A 301 25.32 10.35 -10.31
N GLU A 302 24.93 10.56 -11.57
CA GLU A 302 25.87 10.87 -12.67
C GLU A 302 26.68 12.15 -12.41
N GLN A 303 26.02 13.21 -11.90
CA GLN A 303 26.73 14.46 -11.55
C GLN A 303 27.73 14.26 -10.39
N ILE A 304 27.39 13.42 -9.41
CA ILE A 304 28.28 13.08 -8.30
C ILE A 304 29.52 12.30 -8.79
N ASP A 305 29.33 11.41 -9.76
CA ASP A 305 30.42 10.62 -10.34
C ASP A 305 31.38 11.47 -11.17
N CYS A 306 30.82 12.33 -12.04
CA CYS A 306 31.61 13.06 -13.05
C CYS A 306 32.24 14.37 -12.55
N ARG A 307 31.75 14.97 -11.45
CA ARG A 307 32.19 16.29 -10.99
C ARG A 307 33.01 16.23 -9.72
N LYS A 308 34.05 17.07 -9.62
CA LYS A 308 34.82 17.25 -8.37
C LYS A 308 33.95 17.84 -7.27
N GLU A 309 33.12 18.84 -7.61
CA GLU A 309 32.21 19.50 -6.69
C GLU A 309 30.77 19.38 -7.17
N VAL A 310 29.87 19.10 -6.27
CA VAL A 310 28.41 19.05 -6.49
C VAL A 310 27.74 19.86 -5.42
N ASN A 311 26.87 20.79 -5.82
CA ASN A 311 25.96 21.50 -4.92
C ASN A 311 24.59 21.52 -5.58
N ARG A 312 23.64 20.74 -5.05
CA ARG A 312 22.30 20.55 -5.63
C ARG A 312 21.25 20.39 -4.54
N THR A 313 20.02 20.78 -4.88
CA THR A 313 18.87 20.53 -4.03
C THR A 313 17.96 19.47 -4.65
N LEU A 314 17.55 18.49 -3.88
CA LEU A 314 16.62 17.46 -4.33
C LEU A 314 15.81 16.88 -3.17
N GLY A 315 14.48 16.91 -3.30
CA GLY A 315 13.58 16.26 -2.34
C GLY A 315 13.63 16.84 -0.94
N GLY A 316 13.87 18.16 -0.81
CA GLY A 316 13.99 18.86 0.48
C GLY A 316 15.34 18.64 1.17
N CYS A 317 16.37 18.25 0.39
CA CYS A 317 17.73 18.13 0.86
C CYS A 317 18.68 18.94 0.00
N ALA A 318 19.59 19.69 0.63
CA ALA A 318 20.80 20.20 0.02
C ALA A 318 21.84 19.05 0.01
N ILE A 319 22.42 18.80 -1.15
CA ILE A 319 23.34 17.68 -1.42
C ILE A 319 24.61 18.24 -2.01
N TYR A 320 25.74 17.94 -1.38
CA TYR A 320 27.03 18.39 -1.83
C TYR A 320 28.12 17.35 -1.61
N LYS A 321 29.17 17.40 -2.44
CA LYS A 321 30.32 16.53 -2.38
C LYS A 321 31.46 17.28 -1.71
N GLU A 322 31.98 16.76 -0.62
CA GLU A 322 33.12 17.27 0.13
C GLU A 322 34.20 16.17 0.21
N LYS A 323 35.33 16.37 -0.48
CA LYS A 323 36.46 15.40 -0.50
C LYS A 323 35.96 13.95 -0.67
N ASN A 324 36.04 13.16 0.38
CA ASN A 324 35.70 11.73 0.36
C ASN A 324 34.24 11.44 0.80
N TYR A 325 33.37 12.46 0.90
CA TYR A 325 32.00 12.27 1.37
C TYR A 325 30.98 13.01 0.50
N ILE A 326 29.85 12.36 0.28
CA ILE A 326 28.61 12.99 -0.19
C ILE A 326 27.79 13.34 1.05
N ILE A 327 27.41 14.60 1.19
CA ILE A 327 26.72 15.11 2.35
C ILE A 327 25.32 15.58 1.97
N LEU A 328 24.34 15.13 2.72
CA LEU A 328 22.96 15.56 2.63
C LEU A 328 22.59 16.31 3.91
N LYS A 329 22.02 17.50 3.79
CA LYS A 329 21.39 18.26 4.88
C LYS A 329 19.95 18.58 4.53
N LYS A 330 19.06 18.63 5.53
CA LYS A 330 17.69 19.09 5.30
C LYS A 330 17.74 20.59 4.93
N GLU A 331 17.02 20.95 3.86
CA GLU A 331 16.81 22.38 3.54
C GLU A 331 16.13 23.06 4.73
N LYS A 332 16.60 24.26 5.07
CA LYS A 332 15.89 25.10 6.03
C LYS A 332 14.54 25.49 5.38
N GLU A 333 13.45 25.31 6.09
CA GLU A 333 12.16 25.89 5.70
C GLU A 333 12.35 27.41 5.80
N ASN A 334 12.34 28.11 4.63
CA ASN A 334 12.20 29.56 4.59
C ASN A 334 10.79 29.94 5.01
#